data_753336691434badfd3db4d5a87a2f092
#
_entry.id   753336691434badfd3db4d5a87a2f092
#
_cell.length_a   1.000
_cell.length_b   1.000
_cell.length_c   1.000
_cell.angle_alpha   90.00
_cell.angle_beta   90.00
_cell.angle_gamma   90.00
#
_symmetry.space_group_name_H-M   'P 1'
#
loop_
_entity.id
_entity.type
_entity.pdbx_description
1 polymer ?
#
loop_
_entity_poly.entity_id
_entity_poly.type
_entity_poly.pdbx_seq_one_letter_code
_entity_poly.pdbx_strand_id
1 'polypeptide(L)'
;SFPTRRLPISTTPQKNMKNRELYLPRGKALGGSSSINAMIYIRGSKHDYNEWNALGNEGWSYDEVLPYFKKAENQEIINDEYHGQGGPLNVTNRTYTNPLSDVFVKAAQELGYKFNSDFNGAKQKGFGSYQVTNKDGERCSAARAYLHPVSKRKNLTIEINAQVERIVIKDNCATGVIYHQKGKVCEVVVNKEIILSAGTYNSPQILMLSGIGDGDELQRHKIPVKEHLPGVGKNLQDHLTYFTIFNSSYKGSLD
;
A
#
# COMPACT_ATOMS: atom_id res chain seq x y z
N SER A 1 -15.19 -21.19 -5.32
CA SER A 1 -14.12 -20.76 -4.43
C SER A 1 -13.11 -19.98 -5.23
N PHE A 2 -12.91 -18.70 -4.90
CA PHE A 2 -11.81 -17.94 -5.49
C PHE A 2 -10.51 -18.58 -5.04
N PRO A 3 -9.59 -18.94 -5.95
CA PRO A 3 -8.28 -19.39 -5.54
C PRO A 3 -7.68 -18.32 -4.65
N THR A 4 -7.07 -18.72 -3.55
CA THR A 4 -6.49 -17.84 -2.53
C THR A 4 -5.47 -16.88 -3.15
N ARG A 5 -5.95 -15.70 -3.55
CA ARG A 5 -5.11 -14.59 -4.03
C ARG A 5 -4.40 -13.87 -2.87
N ARG A 6 -4.36 -14.49 -1.69
CA ARG A 6 -3.77 -13.96 -0.47
C ARG A 6 -2.61 -14.84 -0.05
N LEU A 7 -1.50 -14.21 0.32
CA LEU A 7 -0.45 -14.86 1.09
C LEU A 7 -0.82 -14.69 2.56
N PRO A 8 -1.08 -15.77 3.32
CA PRO A 8 -1.18 -15.67 4.75
C PRO A 8 0.21 -15.36 5.31
N ILE A 9 0.36 -14.20 5.93
CA ILE A 9 1.51 -13.87 6.77
C ILE A 9 0.94 -13.68 8.16
N SER A 10 1.52 -14.33 9.15
CA SER A 10 1.20 -14.11 10.55
C SER A 10 2.45 -13.57 11.25
N THR A 11 2.25 -12.68 12.20
CA THR A 11 3.33 -12.28 13.09
C THR A 11 3.70 -13.43 14.01
N THR A 12 4.89 -13.38 14.57
CA THR A 12 5.20 -14.12 15.80
C THR A 12 4.31 -13.59 16.94
N PRO A 13 4.17 -14.33 18.06
CA PRO A 13 3.43 -13.84 19.22
C PRO A 13 3.91 -12.46 19.67
N GLN A 14 3.01 -11.49 19.74
CA GLN A 14 3.30 -10.11 20.08
C GLN A 14 3.11 -9.88 21.57
N LYS A 15 4.20 -9.72 22.32
CA LYS A 15 4.19 -9.57 23.79
C LYS A 15 3.27 -8.44 24.27
N ASN A 16 3.33 -7.28 23.60
CA ASN A 16 2.52 -6.11 23.96
C ASN A 16 1.03 -6.23 23.55
N MET A 17 0.67 -7.30 22.87
CA MET A 17 -0.69 -7.62 22.42
C MET A 17 -1.20 -8.93 23.04
N LYS A 18 -0.81 -9.21 24.29
CA LYS A 18 -1.17 -10.44 25.01
C LYS A 18 -0.75 -11.71 24.28
N ASN A 19 0.42 -11.69 23.67
CA ASN A 19 1.00 -12.78 22.87
C ASN A 19 0.12 -13.24 21.68
N ARG A 20 -0.75 -12.38 21.17
CA ARG A 20 -1.53 -12.70 19.97
C ARG A 20 -0.64 -12.71 18.73
N GLU A 21 -0.90 -13.65 17.86
CA GLU A 21 -0.41 -13.64 16.47
C GLU A 21 -1.41 -12.90 15.60
N LEU A 22 -0.93 -11.94 14.82
CA LEU A 22 -1.77 -11.15 13.94
C LEU A 22 -1.71 -11.72 12.53
N TYR A 23 -2.86 -11.98 11.96
CA TYR A 23 -2.99 -12.35 10.55
C TYR A 23 -2.91 -11.10 9.67
N LEU A 24 -1.93 -11.08 8.76
CA LEU A 24 -1.62 -9.95 7.89
C LEU A 24 -1.78 -10.38 6.41
N PRO A 25 -2.98 -10.25 5.83
CA PRO A 25 -3.24 -10.70 4.47
C PRO A 25 -2.49 -9.83 3.45
N ARG A 26 -1.88 -10.48 2.45
CA ARG A 26 -1.19 -9.83 1.33
C ARG A 26 -1.76 -10.30 0.00
N GLY A 27 -1.87 -9.38 -0.97
CA GLY A 27 -2.30 -9.73 -2.32
C GLY A 27 -1.22 -10.52 -3.06
N LYS A 28 -1.59 -11.69 -3.62
CA LYS A 28 -0.74 -12.49 -4.52
C LYS A 28 -1.39 -12.54 -5.90
N ALA A 29 -1.39 -11.41 -6.58
CA ALA A 29 -1.94 -11.23 -7.92
C ALA A 29 -1.33 -9.98 -8.57
N LEU A 30 -1.53 -9.79 -9.87
CA LEU A 30 -1.24 -8.49 -10.50
C LEU A 30 -2.02 -7.39 -9.79
N GLY A 31 -1.33 -6.28 -9.49
CA GLY A 31 -1.85 -5.20 -8.67
C GLY A 31 -1.62 -5.38 -7.17
N GLY A 32 -1.07 -6.52 -6.72
CA GLY A 32 -0.73 -6.76 -5.32
C GLY A 32 -1.93 -6.59 -4.39
N SER A 33 -1.72 -5.95 -3.23
CA SER A 33 -2.79 -5.75 -2.23
C SER A 33 -3.90 -4.80 -2.71
N SER A 34 -3.68 -3.96 -3.72
CA SER A 34 -4.75 -3.15 -4.32
C SER A 34 -5.86 -3.99 -4.98
N SER A 35 -5.55 -5.25 -5.33
CA SER A 35 -6.53 -6.19 -5.89
C SER A 35 -7.43 -6.87 -4.85
N ILE A 36 -7.13 -6.69 -3.55
CA ILE A 36 -7.87 -7.33 -2.45
C ILE A 36 -8.24 -6.39 -1.29
N ASN A 37 -7.78 -5.14 -1.29
CA ASN A 37 -8.04 -4.16 -0.24
C ASN A 37 -9.52 -3.69 -0.23
N ALA A 38 -9.88 -2.86 0.74
CA ALA A 38 -11.23 -2.26 0.84
C ALA A 38 -11.46 -1.08 -0.13
N MET A 39 -10.53 -0.79 -1.03
CA MET A 39 -10.56 0.33 -1.99
C MET A 39 -10.61 1.74 -1.38
N ILE A 40 -10.55 1.88 -0.08
CA ILE A 40 -10.52 3.21 0.56
C ILE A 40 -9.33 4.00 0.02
N TYR A 41 -9.63 5.22 -0.48
CA TYR A 41 -8.60 6.15 -0.93
C TYR A 41 -8.39 7.24 0.12
N ILE A 42 -7.26 7.16 0.79
CA ILE A 42 -6.83 8.13 1.79
C ILE A 42 -5.31 8.27 1.75
N ARG A 43 -4.84 9.50 1.83
CA ARG A 43 -3.41 9.85 1.90
C ARG A 43 -3.00 10.02 3.36
N GLY A 44 -1.70 9.96 3.63
CA GLY A 44 -1.15 10.44 4.88
C GLY A 44 -1.47 11.92 5.11
N SER A 45 -1.43 12.37 6.33
CA SER A 45 -1.65 13.78 6.65
C SER A 45 -0.44 14.63 6.23
N LYS A 46 -0.64 15.95 6.13
CA LYS A 46 0.47 16.88 5.88
C LYS A 46 1.59 16.74 6.94
N HIS A 47 1.21 16.40 8.16
CA HIS A 47 2.17 16.22 9.26
C HIS A 47 3.08 15.00 9.01
N ASP A 48 2.54 13.87 8.55
CA ASP A 48 3.30 12.65 8.33
C ASP A 48 4.45 12.84 7.33
N TYR A 49 4.17 13.50 6.20
CA TYR A 49 5.19 13.79 5.18
C TYR A 49 6.19 14.84 5.62
N ASN A 50 5.74 15.89 6.32
CA ASN A 50 6.63 16.92 6.86
C ASN A 50 7.56 16.34 7.92
N GLU A 51 7.10 15.39 8.72
CA GLU A 51 7.93 14.65 9.67
C GLU A 51 8.98 13.80 8.95
N TRP A 52 8.62 13.11 7.86
CA TRP A 52 9.60 12.39 7.06
C TRP A 52 10.69 13.31 6.53
N ASN A 53 10.32 14.48 6.02
CA ASN A 53 11.29 15.47 5.56
C ASN A 53 12.18 15.96 6.71
N ALA A 54 11.62 16.25 7.87
CA ALA A 54 12.36 16.70 9.05
C ALA A 54 13.33 15.64 9.60
N LEU A 55 13.07 14.35 9.36
CA LEU A 55 13.98 13.24 9.69
C LEU A 55 15.13 13.07 8.68
N GLY A 56 15.29 13.98 7.72
CA GLY A 56 16.38 14.00 6.75
C GLY A 56 16.04 13.42 5.39
N ASN A 57 14.76 13.12 5.12
CA ASN A 57 14.33 12.65 3.80
C ASN A 57 13.91 13.86 2.94
N GLU A 58 14.89 14.57 2.40
CA GLU A 58 14.65 15.70 1.52
C GLU A 58 13.82 15.32 0.29
N GLY A 59 12.88 16.17 -0.12
CA GLY A 59 11.94 15.88 -1.21
C GLY A 59 10.69 15.12 -0.80
N TRP A 60 10.49 14.85 0.50
CA TRP A 60 9.34 14.12 1.03
C TRP A 60 8.37 14.97 1.85
N SER A 61 8.53 16.31 1.87
CA SER A 61 7.52 17.17 2.49
C SER A 61 6.18 17.05 1.76
N TYR A 62 5.10 17.40 2.44
CA TYR A 62 3.75 17.32 1.85
C TYR A 62 3.64 18.09 0.53
N ASP A 63 4.18 19.30 0.48
CA ASP A 63 4.09 20.15 -0.69
C ASP A 63 4.91 19.60 -1.87
N GLU A 64 5.97 18.84 -1.59
CA GLU A 64 6.80 18.17 -2.60
C GLU A 64 6.17 16.86 -3.10
N VAL A 65 5.44 16.11 -2.25
CA VAL A 65 4.79 14.85 -2.67
C VAL A 65 3.39 15.06 -3.26
N LEU A 66 2.70 16.15 -2.94
CA LEU A 66 1.37 16.46 -3.45
C LEU A 66 1.26 16.40 -4.99
N PRO A 67 2.20 16.96 -5.77
CA PRO A 67 2.18 16.86 -7.23
C PRO A 67 2.14 15.41 -7.74
N TYR A 68 2.81 14.48 -7.05
CA TYR A 68 2.81 13.07 -7.42
C TYR A 68 1.48 12.38 -7.10
N PHE A 69 0.83 12.73 -5.98
CA PHE A 69 -0.53 12.26 -5.71
C PHE A 69 -1.49 12.75 -6.79
N LYS A 70 -1.43 14.03 -7.14
CA LYS A 70 -2.25 14.60 -8.21
C LYS A 70 -1.98 13.96 -9.57
N LYS A 71 -0.71 13.68 -9.89
CA LYS A 71 -0.32 12.99 -11.14
C LYS A 71 -0.88 11.57 -11.23
N ALA A 72 -0.97 10.87 -10.10
CA ALA A 72 -1.50 9.51 -10.04
C ALA A 72 -3.01 9.44 -10.10
N GLU A 73 -3.71 10.45 -9.61
CA GLU A 73 -5.14 10.48 -9.36
C GLU A 73 -5.95 10.94 -10.59
N ASN A 74 -7.06 10.25 -10.82
CA ASN A 74 -8.19 10.77 -11.61
C ASN A 74 -9.40 10.91 -10.69
N GLN A 75 -9.55 12.09 -10.10
CA GLN A 75 -10.66 12.41 -9.21
C GLN A 75 -11.89 12.79 -10.03
N GLU A 76 -12.98 12.04 -9.90
CA GLU A 76 -14.22 12.28 -10.68
C GLU A 76 -15.12 13.35 -10.10
N ILE A 77 -15.02 13.62 -8.79
CA ILE A 77 -16.04 14.39 -8.05
C ILE A 77 -15.48 15.75 -7.61
N ILE A 78 -14.25 15.80 -7.13
CA ILE A 78 -13.63 17.00 -6.56
C ILE A 78 -12.60 17.54 -7.54
N ASN A 79 -12.64 18.85 -7.78
CA ASN A 79 -11.66 19.54 -8.61
C ASN A 79 -11.18 20.79 -7.87
N ASP A 80 -10.06 20.65 -7.17
CA ASP A 80 -9.42 21.68 -6.39
C ASP A 80 -7.89 21.58 -6.41
N GLU A 81 -7.22 22.35 -5.58
CA GLU A 81 -5.78 22.38 -5.49
C GLU A 81 -5.13 21.10 -4.93
N TYR A 82 -5.91 20.26 -4.21
CA TYR A 82 -5.43 19.02 -3.59
C TYR A 82 -5.58 17.80 -4.49
N HIS A 83 -6.45 17.84 -5.48
CA HIS A 83 -6.84 16.72 -6.32
C HIS A 83 -6.28 16.80 -7.73
N GLY A 84 -6.03 15.61 -8.31
CA GLY A 84 -5.60 15.45 -9.68
C GLY A 84 -6.71 14.92 -10.57
N GLN A 85 -6.65 15.26 -11.86
CA GLN A 85 -7.55 14.75 -12.89
C GLN A 85 -6.74 14.17 -14.04
N GLY A 86 -7.29 13.13 -14.68
CA GLY A 86 -6.65 12.48 -15.82
C GLY A 86 -5.50 11.52 -15.46
N GLY A 87 -5.21 11.32 -14.18
CA GLY A 87 -4.26 10.30 -13.75
C GLY A 87 -4.81 8.87 -13.94
N PRO A 88 -3.96 7.85 -13.84
CA PRO A 88 -4.37 6.47 -14.11
C PRO A 88 -5.24 5.84 -13.00
N LEU A 89 -5.11 6.29 -11.76
CA LEU A 89 -5.84 5.76 -10.61
C LEU A 89 -7.15 6.50 -10.42
N ASN A 90 -8.25 5.86 -10.74
CA ASN A 90 -9.57 6.46 -10.61
C ASN A 90 -10.04 6.50 -9.15
N VAL A 91 -10.52 7.66 -8.73
CA VAL A 91 -11.06 7.92 -7.39
C VAL A 91 -12.45 8.53 -7.53
N THR A 92 -13.41 7.95 -6.84
CA THR A 92 -14.81 8.37 -6.90
C THR A 92 -15.53 8.13 -5.58
N ASN A 93 -16.76 8.59 -5.45
CA ASN A 93 -17.62 8.24 -4.34
C ASN A 93 -18.13 6.80 -4.45
N ARG A 94 -18.51 6.21 -3.33
CA ARG A 94 -19.18 4.91 -3.34
C ARG A 94 -20.49 4.98 -4.12
N THR A 95 -20.78 3.98 -4.93
CA THR A 95 -22.03 3.88 -5.70
C THR A 95 -23.24 3.57 -4.81
N TYR A 96 -23.01 2.93 -3.67
CA TYR A 96 -24.03 2.62 -2.66
C TYR A 96 -23.55 3.05 -1.28
N THR A 97 -24.45 3.68 -0.53
CA THR A 97 -24.25 4.00 0.88
C THR A 97 -25.38 3.35 1.68
N ASN A 98 -25.04 2.53 2.66
CA ASN A 98 -26.04 2.00 3.57
C ASN A 98 -26.62 3.16 4.40
N PRO A 99 -27.96 3.28 4.56
CA PRO A 99 -28.59 4.34 5.32
C PRO A 99 -28.06 4.50 6.76
N LEU A 100 -27.64 3.41 7.39
CA LEU A 100 -27.02 3.46 8.73
C LEU A 100 -25.69 4.21 8.75
N SER A 101 -24.96 4.28 7.63
CA SER A 101 -23.75 5.10 7.53
C SER A 101 -24.05 6.59 7.66
N ASP A 102 -25.15 7.05 7.04
CA ASP A 102 -25.58 8.44 7.12
C ASP A 102 -26.10 8.78 8.52
N VAL A 103 -26.82 7.85 9.14
CA VAL A 103 -27.25 7.96 10.55
C VAL A 103 -26.06 8.09 11.48
N PHE A 104 -25.00 7.29 11.29
CA PHE A 104 -23.78 7.39 12.09
C PHE A 104 -23.10 8.74 11.95
N VAL A 105 -22.94 9.23 10.73
CA VAL A 105 -22.34 10.55 10.46
C VAL A 105 -23.19 11.67 11.08
N LYS A 106 -24.50 11.58 10.98
CA LYS A 106 -25.45 12.54 11.58
C LYS A 106 -25.35 12.54 13.10
N ALA A 107 -25.33 11.37 13.73
CA ALA A 107 -25.15 11.25 15.19
C ALA A 107 -23.84 11.89 15.66
N ALA A 108 -22.76 11.74 14.90
CA ALA A 108 -21.50 12.41 15.21
C ALA A 108 -21.62 13.94 15.14
N GLN A 109 -22.38 14.47 14.17
CA GLN A 109 -22.64 15.91 14.05
C GLN A 109 -23.48 16.43 15.20
N GLU A 110 -24.48 15.69 15.66
CA GLU A 110 -25.30 16.01 16.85
C GLU A 110 -24.45 16.10 18.14
N LEU A 111 -23.36 15.34 18.20
CA LEU A 111 -22.37 15.43 19.27
C LEU A 111 -21.31 16.54 19.09
N GLY A 112 -21.48 17.41 18.09
CA GLY A 112 -20.60 18.55 17.82
C GLY A 112 -19.36 18.22 16.97
N TYR A 113 -19.22 17.00 16.45
CA TYR A 113 -18.14 16.68 15.52
C TYR A 113 -18.43 17.27 14.14
N LYS A 114 -17.37 17.71 13.45
CA LYS A 114 -17.49 18.30 12.12
C LYS A 114 -17.68 17.23 11.04
N PHE A 115 -18.60 17.49 10.13
CA PHE A 115 -18.67 16.74 8.89
C PHE A 115 -17.46 17.06 8.02
N ASN A 116 -16.94 16.03 7.36
CA ASN A 116 -15.88 16.15 6.37
C ASN A 116 -16.24 15.31 5.13
N SER A 117 -16.43 15.99 4.02
CA SER A 117 -16.71 15.34 2.73
C SER A 117 -15.45 14.88 1.98
N ASP A 118 -14.27 15.34 2.43
CA ASP A 118 -13.01 15.08 1.78
C ASP A 118 -11.87 14.95 2.80
N PHE A 119 -11.35 13.72 2.93
CA PHE A 119 -10.23 13.41 3.83
C PHE A 119 -8.86 13.61 3.17
N ASN A 120 -8.81 13.99 1.90
CA ASN A 120 -7.58 14.22 1.14
C ASN A 120 -7.34 15.68 0.78
N GLY A 121 -8.25 16.57 1.19
CA GLY A 121 -8.17 18.03 0.99
C GLY A 121 -7.44 18.75 2.12
N ALA A 122 -7.81 20.02 2.32
CA ALA A 122 -7.19 20.92 3.29
C ALA A 122 -7.24 20.41 4.75
N LYS A 123 -8.26 19.63 5.10
CA LYS A 123 -8.50 19.12 6.45
C LYS A 123 -8.85 17.65 6.43
N GLN A 124 -8.08 16.84 7.14
CA GLN A 124 -8.30 15.39 7.22
C GLN A 124 -9.23 15.00 8.37
N LYS A 125 -9.35 15.83 9.41
CA LYS A 125 -10.15 15.53 10.60
C LYS A 125 -11.64 15.75 10.38
N GLY A 126 -12.46 14.80 10.80
CA GLY A 126 -13.93 14.88 10.74
C GLY A 126 -14.60 13.53 10.61
N PHE A 127 -15.91 13.56 10.37
CA PHE A 127 -16.75 12.39 10.10
C PHE A 127 -17.35 12.50 8.72
N GLY A 128 -17.30 11.43 7.96
CA GLY A 128 -17.81 11.40 6.58
C GLY A 128 -17.59 10.05 5.92
N SER A 129 -17.85 10.00 4.64
CA SER A 129 -17.64 8.80 3.82
C SER A 129 -16.32 8.88 3.07
N TYR A 130 -15.57 7.79 3.10
CA TYR A 130 -14.36 7.69 2.28
C TYR A 130 -14.70 7.56 0.79
N GLN A 131 -13.89 8.21 -0.03
CA GLN A 131 -13.81 7.93 -1.45
C GLN A 131 -13.10 6.61 -1.70
N VAL A 132 -13.31 6.03 -2.87
CA VAL A 132 -12.83 4.69 -3.21
C VAL A 132 -12.14 4.66 -4.57
N THR A 133 -11.17 3.75 -4.72
CA THR A 133 -10.52 3.46 -6.00
C THR A 133 -11.41 2.53 -6.83
N ASN A 134 -12.43 3.12 -7.44
CA ASN A 134 -13.42 2.45 -8.28
C ASN A 134 -13.55 3.20 -9.61
N LYS A 135 -13.83 2.49 -10.68
CA LYS A 135 -14.15 3.05 -12.00
C LYS A 135 -15.24 2.20 -12.64
N ASP A 136 -16.33 2.82 -13.06
CA ASP A 136 -17.45 2.17 -13.74
C ASP A 136 -18.03 0.98 -12.95
N GLY A 137 -18.14 1.10 -11.62
CA GLY A 137 -18.62 0.05 -10.73
C GLY A 137 -17.60 -1.08 -10.44
N GLU A 138 -16.39 -1.00 -10.99
CA GLU A 138 -15.34 -1.99 -10.79
C GLU A 138 -14.14 -1.44 -10.02
N ARG A 139 -13.45 -2.33 -9.30
CA ARG A 139 -12.19 -2.00 -8.60
C ARG A 139 -11.14 -1.45 -9.58
N CYS A 140 -10.62 -0.26 -9.32
CA CYS A 140 -9.45 0.31 -9.99
C CYS A 140 -8.18 -0.10 -9.24
N SER A 141 -7.75 -1.36 -9.39
CA SER A 141 -6.49 -1.83 -8.82
C SER A 141 -5.28 -1.22 -9.54
N ALA A 142 -4.09 -1.31 -8.94
CA ALA A 142 -2.86 -0.87 -9.59
C ALA A 142 -2.62 -1.60 -10.94
N ALA A 143 -3.02 -2.85 -11.07
CA ALA A 143 -2.97 -3.55 -12.36
C ALA A 143 -3.89 -2.89 -13.39
N ARG A 144 -5.14 -2.57 -13.01
CA ARG A 144 -6.10 -1.91 -13.91
C ARG A 144 -5.64 -0.50 -14.28
N ALA A 145 -5.13 0.23 -13.30
CA ALA A 145 -4.70 1.61 -13.48
C ALA A 145 -3.41 1.73 -14.34
N TYR A 146 -2.42 0.90 -14.07
CA TYR A 146 -1.07 1.10 -14.60
C TYR A 146 -0.60 0.01 -15.57
N LEU A 147 -1.03 -1.25 -15.43
CA LEU A 147 -0.54 -2.34 -16.28
C LEU A 147 -1.43 -2.60 -17.49
N HIS A 148 -2.75 -2.70 -17.31
CA HIS A 148 -3.66 -3.03 -18.42
C HIS A 148 -3.56 -2.02 -19.58
N PRO A 149 -3.51 -0.69 -19.35
CA PRO A 149 -3.41 0.28 -20.46
C PRO A 149 -2.13 0.15 -21.28
N VAL A 150 -1.06 -0.37 -20.69
CA VAL A 150 0.26 -0.46 -21.31
C VAL A 150 0.71 -1.90 -21.62
N SER A 151 -0.13 -2.88 -21.36
CA SER A 151 0.20 -4.32 -21.47
C SER A 151 0.68 -4.76 -22.88
N LYS A 152 0.31 -4.00 -23.91
CA LYS A 152 0.72 -4.27 -25.30
C LYS A 152 2.02 -3.58 -25.73
N ARG A 153 2.67 -2.85 -24.85
CA ARG A 153 3.96 -2.20 -25.16
C ARG A 153 5.05 -3.24 -25.39
N LYS A 154 5.77 -3.13 -26.49
CA LYS A 154 6.85 -4.06 -26.87
C LYS A 154 8.04 -4.06 -25.89
N ASN A 155 8.23 -2.97 -25.16
CA ASN A 155 9.29 -2.78 -24.17
C ASN A 155 8.84 -3.13 -22.74
N LEU A 156 7.66 -3.73 -22.55
CA LEU A 156 7.16 -4.19 -21.25
C LEU A 156 7.05 -5.71 -21.25
N THR A 157 7.77 -6.35 -20.34
CA THR A 157 7.64 -7.78 -20.04
C THR A 157 7.08 -7.92 -18.62
N ILE A 158 6.04 -8.72 -18.46
CA ILE A 158 5.42 -9.00 -17.15
C ILE A 158 5.58 -10.48 -16.85
N GLU A 159 6.45 -10.80 -15.89
CA GLU A 159 6.64 -12.17 -15.41
C GLU A 159 5.72 -12.44 -14.21
N ILE A 160 4.84 -13.42 -14.36
CA ILE A 160 3.93 -13.87 -13.31
C ILE A 160 4.41 -15.19 -12.70
N ASN A 161 3.96 -15.49 -11.48
CA ASN A 161 4.42 -16.65 -10.71
C ASN A 161 5.95 -16.68 -10.57
N ALA A 162 6.57 -15.52 -10.55
CA ALA A 162 7.99 -15.29 -10.38
C ALA A 162 8.24 -14.79 -8.95
N GLN A 163 8.76 -15.67 -8.10
CA GLN A 163 9.07 -15.33 -6.71
C GLN A 163 10.51 -14.82 -6.64
N VAL A 164 10.66 -13.52 -6.41
CA VAL A 164 11.98 -12.91 -6.23
C VAL A 164 12.64 -13.49 -4.97
N GLU A 165 13.87 -13.96 -5.11
CA GLU A 165 14.71 -14.41 -4.03
C GLU A 165 15.57 -13.28 -3.49
N ARG A 166 16.37 -12.64 -4.35
CA ARG A 166 17.29 -11.56 -3.98
C ARG A 166 17.72 -10.70 -5.15
N ILE A 167 18.27 -9.55 -4.84
CA ILE A 167 19.00 -8.69 -5.79
C ILE A 167 20.46 -9.14 -5.83
N VAL A 168 21.05 -9.17 -7.02
CA VAL A 168 22.48 -9.43 -7.20
C VAL A 168 23.21 -8.10 -7.08
N ILE A 169 24.15 -8.05 -6.12
CA ILE A 169 24.97 -6.86 -5.86
C ILE A 169 26.43 -7.21 -6.12
N LYS A 170 27.05 -6.50 -7.05
CA LYS A 170 28.48 -6.58 -7.40
C LYS A 170 29.05 -5.17 -7.38
N ASP A 171 30.20 -5.01 -6.73
CA ASP A 171 30.91 -3.74 -6.63
C ASP A 171 29.99 -2.55 -6.21
N ASN A 172 29.17 -2.79 -5.19
CA ASN A 172 28.15 -1.86 -4.66
C ASN A 172 27.06 -1.43 -5.66
N CYS A 173 26.94 -2.15 -6.79
CA CYS A 173 25.89 -1.91 -7.78
C CYS A 173 24.90 -3.07 -7.84
N ALA A 174 23.62 -2.75 -7.96
CA ALA A 174 22.58 -3.72 -8.23
C ALA A 174 22.63 -4.11 -9.72
N THR A 175 23.06 -5.33 -10.03
CA THR A 175 23.33 -5.80 -11.41
C THR A 175 22.32 -6.80 -11.92
N GLY A 176 21.47 -7.36 -11.07
CA GLY A 176 20.49 -8.35 -11.50
C GLY A 176 19.53 -8.73 -10.40
N VAL A 177 18.57 -9.58 -10.76
CA VAL A 177 17.56 -10.14 -9.86
C VAL A 177 17.51 -11.65 -10.05
N ILE A 178 17.56 -12.39 -8.95
CA ILE A 178 17.32 -13.84 -8.93
C ILE A 178 15.89 -14.10 -8.47
N TYR A 179 15.20 -14.96 -9.20
CA TYR A 179 13.83 -15.33 -8.88
C TYR A 179 13.55 -16.80 -9.23
N HIS A 180 12.54 -17.37 -8.60
CA HIS A 180 12.07 -18.73 -8.86
C HIS A 180 10.80 -18.69 -9.69
N GLN A 181 10.78 -19.45 -10.77
CA GLN A 181 9.60 -19.59 -11.62
C GLN A 181 9.52 -21.03 -12.16
N LYS A 182 8.34 -21.66 -12.04
CA LYS A 182 8.08 -23.03 -12.50
C LYS A 182 9.14 -24.05 -12.01
N GLY A 183 9.59 -23.93 -10.76
CA GLY A 183 10.59 -24.80 -10.15
C GLY A 183 12.04 -24.58 -10.62
N LYS A 184 12.29 -23.52 -11.40
CA LYS A 184 13.64 -23.16 -11.88
C LYS A 184 14.09 -21.86 -11.22
N VAL A 185 15.40 -21.75 -11.01
CA VAL A 185 16.07 -20.51 -10.67
C VAL A 185 16.34 -19.73 -11.95
N CYS A 186 15.93 -18.51 -12.00
CA CYS A 186 16.09 -17.59 -13.15
C CYS A 186 16.87 -16.35 -12.70
N GLU A 187 17.64 -15.77 -13.59
CA GLU A 187 18.34 -14.51 -13.37
C GLU A 187 18.02 -13.53 -14.49
N VAL A 188 17.79 -12.27 -14.13
CA VAL A 188 17.66 -11.14 -15.07
C VAL A 188 18.76 -10.16 -14.79
N VAL A 189 19.53 -9.81 -15.82
CA VAL A 189 20.55 -8.76 -15.75
C VAL A 189 19.90 -7.40 -15.95
N VAL A 190 20.37 -6.41 -15.22
CA VAL A 190 19.83 -5.06 -15.20
C VAL A 190 20.79 -4.08 -15.88
N ASN A 191 20.27 -3.29 -16.81
CA ASN A 191 21.06 -2.32 -17.59
C ASN A 191 21.05 -0.92 -17.01
N LYS A 192 20.04 -0.56 -16.19
CA LYS A 192 19.89 0.79 -15.61
C LYS A 192 19.68 0.74 -14.11
N GLU A 193 18.53 0.30 -13.67
CA GLU A 193 18.13 0.32 -12.25
C GLU A 193 17.17 -0.79 -11.91
N ILE A 194 17.05 -1.08 -10.62
CA ILE A 194 16.04 -1.98 -10.04
C ILE A 194 15.11 -1.15 -9.17
N ILE A 195 13.81 -1.20 -9.46
CA ILE A 195 12.78 -0.57 -8.65
C ILE A 195 12.17 -1.65 -7.75
N LEU A 196 12.45 -1.59 -6.45
CA LEU A 196 11.93 -2.52 -5.47
C LEU A 196 10.60 -2.02 -4.90
N SER A 197 9.50 -2.65 -5.28
CA SER A 197 8.13 -2.30 -4.86
C SER A 197 7.34 -3.53 -4.41
N ALA A 198 7.98 -4.40 -3.63
CA ALA A 198 7.41 -5.68 -3.19
C ALA A 198 6.45 -5.55 -1.99
N GLY A 199 6.19 -4.34 -1.53
CA GLY A 199 5.36 -3.99 -0.39
C GLY A 199 6.15 -3.95 0.93
N THR A 200 5.50 -3.46 1.97
CA THR A 200 6.10 -3.13 3.27
C THR A 200 6.85 -4.30 3.92
N TYR A 201 6.37 -5.53 3.76
CA TYR A 201 7.02 -6.72 4.34
C TYR A 201 8.09 -7.30 3.41
N ASN A 202 7.79 -7.40 2.11
CA ASN A 202 8.67 -8.13 1.20
C ASN A 202 9.85 -7.29 0.71
N SER A 203 9.70 -5.95 0.61
CA SER A 203 10.82 -5.11 0.19
C SER A 203 12.01 -5.16 1.15
N PRO A 204 11.83 -4.98 2.48
CA PRO A 204 12.94 -5.17 3.41
C PRO A 204 13.43 -6.62 3.47
N GLN A 205 12.56 -7.61 3.32
CA GLN A 205 12.98 -9.00 3.25
C GLN A 205 13.92 -9.26 2.07
N ILE A 206 13.58 -8.76 0.88
CA ILE A 206 14.43 -8.90 -0.32
C ILE A 206 15.77 -8.17 -0.11
N LEU A 207 15.78 -6.99 0.50
CA LEU A 207 17.01 -6.29 0.84
C LEU A 207 17.89 -7.12 1.78
N MET A 208 17.32 -7.65 2.86
CA MET A 208 18.06 -8.51 3.81
C MET A 208 18.59 -9.77 3.14
N LEU A 209 17.78 -10.45 2.32
CA LEU A 209 18.23 -11.62 1.54
C LEU A 209 19.32 -11.27 0.52
N SER A 210 19.44 -10.00 0.15
CA SER A 210 20.49 -9.48 -0.75
C SER A 210 21.75 -9.04 0.00
N GLY A 211 21.77 -9.14 1.34
CA GLY A 211 22.89 -8.75 2.19
C GLY A 211 22.87 -7.30 2.66
N ILE A 212 21.72 -6.60 2.54
CA ILE A 212 21.53 -5.22 2.97
C ILE A 212 20.59 -5.19 4.19
N GLY A 213 21.13 -4.81 5.35
CA GLY A 213 20.35 -4.79 6.59
C GLY A 213 21.23 -4.73 7.84
N ASP A 214 20.66 -5.09 8.98
CA ASP A 214 21.39 -5.21 10.24
C ASP A 214 22.43 -6.35 10.13
N GLY A 215 23.71 -6.00 10.22
CA GLY A 215 24.82 -6.95 10.01
C GLY A 215 24.79 -8.14 10.96
N ASP A 216 24.44 -7.94 12.23
CA ASP A 216 24.39 -9.02 13.22
C ASP A 216 23.21 -9.99 12.93
N GLU A 217 22.08 -9.44 12.49
CA GLU A 217 20.92 -10.23 12.09
C GLU A 217 21.23 -11.04 10.82
N LEU A 218 21.83 -10.43 9.81
CA LEU A 218 22.24 -11.10 8.59
C LEU A 218 23.22 -12.25 8.87
N GLN A 219 24.23 -12.03 9.71
CA GLN A 219 25.20 -13.04 10.09
C GLN A 219 24.57 -14.22 10.84
N ARG A 220 23.62 -13.97 11.75
CA ARG A 220 22.84 -15.02 12.41
C ARG A 220 22.10 -15.92 11.42
N HIS A 221 21.67 -15.37 10.30
CA HIS A 221 21.03 -16.10 9.21
C HIS A 221 22.01 -16.62 8.14
N LYS A 222 23.32 -16.49 8.36
CA LYS A 222 24.37 -16.89 7.42
C LYS A 222 24.28 -16.17 6.06
N ILE A 223 23.77 -14.95 6.06
CA ILE A 223 23.70 -14.08 4.88
C ILE A 223 24.94 -13.19 4.87
N PRO A 224 25.75 -13.21 3.80
CA PRO A 224 26.90 -12.30 3.68
C PRO A 224 26.46 -10.84 3.71
N VAL A 225 27.04 -10.05 4.60
CA VAL A 225 26.76 -8.61 4.71
C VAL A 225 27.40 -7.90 3.52
N LYS A 226 26.58 -7.20 2.74
CA LYS A 226 27.02 -6.32 1.65
C LYS A 226 27.01 -4.87 2.09
N GLU A 227 25.97 -4.48 2.82
CA GLU A 227 25.80 -3.14 3.37
C GLU A 227 25.11 -3.21 4.74
N HIS A 228 25.71 -2.57 5.74
CA HIS A 228 25.13 -2.48 7.07
C HIS A 228 24.16 -1.30 7.14
N LEU A 229 22.85 -1.59 7.00
CA LEU A 229 21.75 -0.64 7.14
C LEU A 229 20.80 -1.15 8.23
N PRO A 230 21.02 -0.80 9.50
CA PRO A 230 20.29 -1.37 10.65
C PRO A 230 18.80 -0.99 10.66
N GLY A 231 18.38 0.04 9.92
CA GLY A 231 16.98 0.43 9.79
C GLY A 231 16.14 -0.47 8.89
N VAL A 232 16.75 -1.31 8.05
CA VAL A 232 16.01 -2.18 7.13
C VAL A 232 15.20 -3.21 7.92
N GLY A 233 13.89 -3.23 7.69
CA GLY A 233 12.95 -4.12 8.39
C GLY A 233 12.60 -3.70 9.81
N LYS A 234 13.04 -2.54 10.28
CA LYS A 234 12.72 -2.00 11.60
C LYS A 234 11.60 -0.95 11.52
N ASN A 235 11.09 -0.57 12.69
CA ASN A 235 10.12 0.52 12.86
C ASN A 235 8.86 0.39 12.00
N LEU A 236 8.38 -0.85 11.80
CA LEU A 236 7.11 -1.07 11.13
C LEU A 236 5.98 -0.34 11.86
N GLN A 237 5.29 0.54 11.17
CA GLN A 237 4.17 1.31 11.68
C GLN A 237 2.96 1.13 10.76
N ASP A 238 1.77 1.21 11.35
CA ASP A 238 0.50 1.23 10.64
C ASP A 238 -0.47 2.17 11.34
N HIS A 239 -1.41 2.74 10.59
CA HIS A 239 -2.43 3.59 11.16
C HIS A 239 -3.40 2.79 12.02
N LEU A 240 -3.67 3.30 13.24
CA LEU A 240 -4.63 2.67 14.14
C LEU A 240 -6.03 2.70 13.52
N THR A 241 -6.62 1.53 13.38
CA THR A 241 -8.01 1.36 12.97
C THR A 241 -8.83 0.82 14.13
N TYR A 242 -9.94 1.47 14.41
CA TYR A 242 -10.90 1.04 15.41
C TYR A 242 -12.25 0.78 14.75
N PHE A 243 -12.79 -0.41 14.99
CA PHE A 243 -14.11 -0.80 14.50
C PHE A 243 -15.11 -0.74 15.66
N THR A 244 -16.20 0.00 15.48
CA THR A 244 -17.36 -0.06 16.36
C THR A 244 -18.43 -0.92 15.72
N ILE A 245 -18.94 -1.89 16.47
CA ILE A 245 -19.98 -2.80 16.01
C ILE A 245 -21.19 -2.58 16.91
N PHE A 246 -22.32 -2.31 16.29
CA PHE A 246 -23.59 -2.09 16.97
C PHE A 246 -24.61 -3.13 16.51
N ASN A 247 -25.42 -3.62 17.44
CA ASN A 247 -26.62 -4.38 17.09
C ASN A 247 -27.69 -3.41 16.57
N SER A 248 -28.37 -3.78 15.52
CA SER A 248 -29.46 -3.00 14.94
C SER A 248 -30.65 -3.88 14.64
N SER A 249 -31.86 -3.37 14.90
CA SER A 249 -33.12 -3.99 14.47
C SER A 249 -33.47 -3.65 13.01
N TYR A 250 -32.66 -2.83 12.36
CA TYR A 250 -32.85 -2.46 10.95
C TYR A 250 -32.54 -3.65 10.04
N LYS A 251 -33.54 -4.07 9.24
CA LYS A 251 -33.44 -5.24 8.35
C LYS A 251 -32.53 -5.05 7.11
N GLY A 252 -31.76 -4.03 7.03
CA GLY A 252 -30.77 -3.75 5.98
C GLY A 252 -29.34 -3.70 6.53
N SER A 253 -29.10 -4.23 7.72
CA SER A 253 -27.77 -4.44 8.27
C SER A 253 -27.06 -5.60 7.54
N LEU A 254 -25.74 -5.72 7.74
CA LEU A 254 -24.90 -6.74 7.09
C LEU A 254 -25.09 -8.14 7.73
N ASP A 255 -26.29 -8.63 7.80
CA ASP A 255 -26.59 -10.00 8.29
C ASP A 255 -26.31 -11.03 7.19
#